data_96f7e222b70485fcb9da7325b552a735
#
_entry.id   96f7e222b70485fcb9da7325b552a735
#
_cell.length_a   1.000
_cell.length_b   1.000
_cell.length_c   1.000
_cell.angle_alpha   90.00
_cell.angle_beta   90.00
_cell.angle_gamma   90.00
#
_symmetry.space_group_name_H-M   'P 1'
#
loop_
_entity.id
_entity.type
_entity.pdbx_description
1 polymer ?
#
loop_
_entity_poly.entity_id
_entity_poly.type
_entity_poly.pdbx_seq_one_letter_code
_entity_poly.pdbx_strand_id
1 'polypeptide(L)'
;MRRPASVTIAAVVIFVGSGLALLAAAFMLLGFAVMPAGNMPAFTRDVGVVMSLFILGLGGWGIATGVSLLQLREWARISMIVFSGLLLVMAVPGLLMMLVMPLPTPPVIAIPPGEAIPPLEHLMTAVRIGMAIFYALLALLGGWWLYFFNTRPIRELFRGAVTTPSSTWAPAVLAPTEVPGSPKRPVSITIIAYLALAGACMFPFFSILHMPLTFLGFYFTGGKASLIVVGYMSVQLLMAYGLLRLEKWGRSLAIYYFNFAIFNSIISVVLPGAPARYEEAMTAMQGSLGLPPTQLQFPLWISLVFSLPWIAIQLWFVVTHRQAFEGPHSSLAPR
;
A
#
# COMPACT_ATOMS: atom_id res chain seq x y z
N MET A 1 16.88 -7.75 29.22
CA MET A 1 16.63 -8.78 28.19
C MET A 1 17.58 -8.57 27.02
N ARG A 2 18.26 -9.62 26.53
CA ARG A 2 19.10 -9.51 25.31
C ARG A 2 18.19 -9.49 24.09
N ARG A 3 18.35 -8.48 23.24
CA ARG A 3 17.61 -8.37 21.99
C ARG A 3 18.06 -9.47 21.02
N PRO A 4 17.15 -10.17 20.34
CA PRO A 4 17.54 -11.10 19.29
C PRO A 4 18.25 -10.36 18.15
N ALA A 5 19.32 -10.92 17.64
CA ALA A 5 20.09 -10.32 16.53
C ALA A 5 19.21 -10.05 15.29
N SER A 6 18.24 -10.93 15.03
CA SER A 6 17.30 -10.80 13.92
C SER A 6 16.41 -9.55 13.99
N VAL A 7 15.97 -9.13 15.19
CA VAL A 7 15.20 -7.88 15.38
C VAL A 7 16.11 -6.66 15.14
N THR A 8 17.37 -6.74 15.58
CA THR A 8 18.35 -5.67 15.33
C THR A 8 18.66 -5.54 13.83
N ILE A 9 18.85 -6.67 13.14
CA ILE A 9 19.07 -6.67 11.68
C ILE A 9 17.87 -6.05 10.96
N ALA A 10 16.64 -6.45 11.31
CA ALA A 10 15.44 -5.87 10.72
C ALA A 10 15.34 -4.35 10.96
N ALA A 11 15.69 -3.88 12.17
CA ALA A 11 15.72 -2.45 12.48
C ALA A 11 16.78 -1.71 11.64
N VAL A 12 17.98 -2.28 11.46
CA VAL A 12 19.04 -1.70 10.62
C VAL A 12 18.59 -1.61 9.16
N VAL A 13 18.00 -2.68 8.61
CA VAL A 13 17.50 -2.68 7.22
C VAL A 13 16.43 -1.61 7.02
N ILE A 14 15.52 -1.46 8.00
CA ILE A 14 14.47 -0.42 7.90
C ILE A 14 15.07 0.98 8.02
N PHE A 15 16.06 1.20 8.88
CA PHE A 15 16.75 2.50 8.98
C PHE A 15 17.47 2.86 7.68
N VAL A 16 18.19 1.92 7.08
CA VAL A 16 18.88 2.14 5.80
C VAL A 16 17.87 2.42 4.70
N GLY A 17 16.82 1.60 4.56
CA GLY A 17 15.79 1.79 3.55
C GLY A 17 15.05 3.12 3.71
N SER A 18 14.69 3.47 4.97
CA SER A 18 14.01 4.74 5.27
C SER A 18 14.93 5.94 5.05
N GLY A 19 16.20 5.85 5.39
CA GLY A 19 17.20 6.88 5.12
C GLY A 19 17.37 7.14 3.63
N LEU A 20 17.48 6.07 2.83
CA LEU A 20 17.54 6.19 1.37
C LEU A 20 16.25 6.79 0.78
N ALA A 21 15.08 6.41 1.30
CA ALA A 21 13.80 6.99 0.87
C ALA A 21 13.72 8.48 1.19
N LEU A 22 14.16 8.91 2.38
CA LEU A 22 14.21 10.33 2.76
C LEU A 22 15.18 11.12 1.88
N LEU A 23 16.35 10.56 1.59
CA LEU A 23 17.32 11.18 0.68
C LEU A 23 16.75 11.30 -0.72
N ALA A 24 16.15 10.25 -1.26
CA ALA A 24 15.53 10.26 -2.57
C ALA A 24 14.41 11.32 -2.64
N ALA A 25 13.54 11.38 -1.63
CA ALA A 25 12.49 12.39 -1.56
C ALA A 25 13.04 13.82 -1.49
N ALA A 26 14.10 14.03 -0.71
CA ALA A 26 14.78 15.33 -0.62
C ALA A 26 15.41 15.75 -1.97
N PHE A 27 16.10 14.84 -2.66
CA PHE A 27 16.64 15.09 -3.98
C PHE A 27 15.57 15.39 -5.02
N MET A 28 14.45 14.65 -5.00
CA MET A 28 13.32 14.93 -5.88
C MET A 28 12.72 16.31 -5.61
N LEU A 29 12.48 16.67 -4.36
CA LEU A 29 11.97 18.00 -3.98
C LEU A 29 12.93 19.12 -4.41
N LEU A 30 14.23 18.95 -4.18
CA LEU A 30 15.26 19.87 -4.63
C LEU A 30 15.27 20.00 -6.16
N GLY A 31 15.19 18.88 -6.87
CA GLY A 31 15.12 18.86 -8.34
C GLY A 31 13.94 19.68 -8.86
N PHE A 32 12.75 19.51 -8.28
CA PHE A 32 11.56 20.28 -8.65
C PHE A 32 11.64 21.75 -8.24
N ALA A 33 12.37 22.09 -7.17
CA ALA A 33 12.54 23.46 -6.72
C ALA A 33 13.52 24.24 -7.60
N VAL A 34 14.57 23.58 -8.13
CA VAL A 34 15.62 24.22 -8.95
C VAL A 34 15.27 24.27 -10.43
N MET A 35 14.40 23.37 -10.92
CA MET A 35 13.98 23.38 -12.32
C MET A 35 13.14 24.61 -12.66
N PRO A 36 13.49 25.34 -13.75
CA PRO A 36 12.70 26.48 -14.21
C PRO A 36 11.27 26.04 -14.56
N ALA A 37 10.28 26.82 -14.15
CA ALA A 37 8.86 26.49 -14.31
C ALA A 37 8.42 26.30 -15.78
N GLY A 38 9.18 26.81 -16.75
CA GLY A 38 8.88 26.67 -18.19
C GLY A 38 9.32 25.35 -18.82
N ASN A 39 10.20 24.58 -18.17
CA ASN A 39 10.78 23.36 -18.75
C ASN A 39 10.01 22.07 -18.42
N MET A 40 9.00 22.13 -17.55
CA MET A 40 8.14 21.00 -17.23
C MET A 40 6.67 21.40 -17.26
N PRO A 41 5.79 20.50 -17.73
CA PRO A 41 4.34 20.65 -17.51
C PRO A 41 4.06 20.82 -16.00
N ALA A 42 3.23 21.79 -15.64
CA ALA A 42 2.87 22.06 -14.22
C ALA A 42 2.43 20.80 -13.47
N PHE A 43 1.66 19.95 -14.14
CA PHE A 43 1.23 18.65 -13.64
C PHE A 43 2.40 17.74 -13.23
N THR A 44 3.43 17.59 -14.06
CA THR A 44 4.58 16.72 -13.74
C THR A 44 5.29 17.17 -12.47
N ARG A 45 5.37 18.49 -12.28
CA ARG A 45 5.92 19.10 -11.06
C ARG A 45 5.05 18.80 -9.84
N ASP A 46 3.74 19.00 -9.96
CA ASP A 46 2.80 18.79 -8.84
C ASP A 46 2.76 17.32 -8.41
N VAL A 47 2.71 16.40 -9.38
CA VAL A 47 2.83 14.95 -9.12
C VAL A 47 4.15 14.63 -8.44
N GLY A 48 5.25 15.15 -8.94
CA GLY A 48 6.57 14.90 -8.37
C GLY A 48 6.69 15.38 -6.92
N VAL A 49 6.17 16.58 -6.62
CA VAL A 49 6.15 17.12 -5.25
C VAL A 49 5.29 16.25 -4.34
N VAL A 50 4.09 15.88 -4.78
CA VAL A 50 3.18 15.04 -3.99
C VAL A 50 3.78 13.66 -3.71
N MET A 51 4.36 13.00 -4.73
CA MET A 51 5.05 11.72 -4.56
C MET A 51 6.26 11.83 -3.63
N SER A 52 7.02 12.92 -3.73
CA SER A 52 8.15 13.17 -2.83
C SER A 52 7.70 13.33 -1.37
N LEU A 53 6.62 14.06 -1.12
CA LEU A 53 6.04 14.21 0.22
C LEU A 53 5.52 12.88 0.76
N PHE A 54 4.93 12.04 -0.09
CA PHE A 54 4.48 10.71 0.28
C PHE A 54 5.66 9.79 0.66
N ILE A 55 6.72 9.77 -0.15
CA ILE A 55 7.94 9.00 0.14
C ILE A 55 8.60 9.51 1.44
N LEU A 56 8.59 10.83 1.67
CA LEU A 56 9.10 11.43 2.89
C LEU A 56 8.29 10.98 4.12
N GLY A 57 6.97 10.92 4.01
CA GLY A 57 6.09 10.39 5.06
C GLY A 57 6.36 8.91 5.36
N LEU A 58 6.52 8.08 4.33
CA LEU A 58 6.87 6.66 4.47
C LEU A 58 8.26 6.49 5.12
N GLY A 59 9.24 7.29 4.72
CA GLY A 59 10.57 7.28 5.31
C GLY A 59 10.55 7.64 6.81
N GLY A 60 9.83 8.70 7.16
CA GLY A 60 9.63 9.10 8.56
C GLY A 60 8.93 8.02 9.40
N TRP A 61 7.87 7.40 8.86
CA TRP A 61 7.21 6.27 9.50
C TRP A 61 8.16 5.08 9.66
N GLY A 62 8.98 4.78 8.66
CA GLY A 62 9.98 3.71 8.75
C GLY A 62 11.02 3.96 9.85
N ILE A 63 11.53 5.18 10.00
CA ILE A 63 12.44 5.54 11.11
C ILE A 63 11.75 5.36 12.46
N ALA A 64 10.54 5.87 12.64
CA ALA A 64 9.77 5.70 13.87
C ALA A 64 9.55 4.21 14.19
N THR A 65 9.27 3.38 13.17
CA THR A 65 9.14 1.93 13.30
C THR A 65 10.46 1.29 13.73
N GLY A 66 11.59 1.66 13.11
CA GLY A 66 12.92 1.14 13.45
C GLY A 66 13.31 1.44 14.91
N VAL A 67 13.10 2.69 15.37
CA VAL A 67 13.34 3.06 16.78
C VAL A 67 12.48 2.22 17.72
N SER A 68 11.21 2.06 17.40
CA SER A 68 10.25 1.33 18.24
C SER A 68 10.47 -0.18 18.21
N LEU A 69 11.01 -0.73 17.11
CA LEU A 69 11.50 -2.12 17.04
C LEU A 69 12.63 -2.37 18.03
N LEU A 70 13.59 -1.43 18.12
CA LEU A 70 14.66 -1.51 19.10
C LEU A 70 14.15 -1.39 20.54
N GLN A 71 13.00 -0.76 20.75
CA GLN A 71 12.33 -0.68 22.05
C GLN A 71 11.38 -1.86 22.31
N LEU A 72 11.28 -2.82 21.39
CA LEU A 72 10.38 -3.97 21.44
C LEU A 72 8.89 -3.58 21.64
N ARG A 73 8.46 -2.44 21.12
CA ARG A 73 7.07 -2.01 21.22
C ARG A 73 6.17 -2.83 20.30
N GLU A 74 5.02 -3.28 20.77
CA GLU A 74 4.11 -4.14 20.00
C GLU A 74 3.61 -3.46 18.70
N TRP A 75 3.37 -2.15 18.73
CA TRP A 75 2.95 -1.43 17.53
C TRP A 75 4.00 -1.47 16.40
N ALA A 76 5.31 -1.52 16.75
CA ALA A 76 6.37 -1.61 15.75
C ALA A 76 6.34 -2.97 15.03
N ARG A 77 6.02 -4.05 15.74
CA ARG A 77 5.82 -5.37 15.13
C ARG A 77 4.64 -5.34 14.14
N ILE A 78 3.52 -4.71 14.52
CA ILE A 78 2.36 -4.56 13.63
C ILE A 78 2.74 -3.72 12.42
N SER A 79 3.45 -2.61 12.63
CA SER A 79 3.96 -1.75 11.55
C SER A 79 4.84 -2.54 10.57
N MET A 80 5.73 -3.42 11.06
CA MET A 80 6.56 -4.29 10.20
C MET A 80 5.71 -5.25 9.38
N ILE A 81 4.65 -5.81 9.93
CA ILE A 81 3.72 -6.68 9.19
C ILE A 81 3.01 -5.88 8.08
N VAL A 82 2.59 -4.65 8.37
CA VAL A 82 1.97 -3.74 7.38
C VAL A 82 2.98 -3.39 6.28
N PHE A 83 4.21 -3.01 6.62
CA PHE A 83 5.28 -2.76 5.64
C PHE A 83 5.57 -3.98 4.78
N SER A 84 5.62 -5.16 5.38
CA SER A 84 5.83 -6.42 4.65
C SER A 84 4.72 -6.68 3.65
N GLY A 85 3.47 -6.47 4.07
CA GLY A 85 2.31 -6.58 3.20
C GLY A 85 2.36 -5.57 2.04
N LEU A 86 2.71 -4.31 2.33
CA LEU A 86 2.84 -3.26 1.32
C LEU A 86 3.96 -3.59 0.31
N LEU A 87 5.11 -4.07 0.79
CA LEU A 87 6.21 -4.52 -0.08
C LEU A 87 5.76 -5.65 -1.02
N LEU A 88 5.04 -6.65 -0.52
CA LEU A 88 4.53 -7.75 -1.34
C LEU A 88 3.52 -7.27 -2.38
N VAL A 89 2.60 -6.41 -1.98
CA VAL A 89 1.58 -5.83 -2.88
C VAL A 89 2.21 -4.99 -3.99
N MET A 90 3.33 -4.34 -3.74
CA MET A 90 4.05 -3.57 -4.76
C MET A 90 5.00 -4.45 -5.58
N ALA A 91 5.74 -5.34 -4.91
CA ALA A 91 6.81 -6.09 -5.54
C ALA A 91 6.30 -7.25 -6.43
N VAL A 92 5.26 -7.98 -6.00
CA VAL A 92 4.75 -9.12 -6.77
C VAL A 92 4.14 -8.69 -8.10
N PRO A 93 3.24 -7.68 -8.17
CA PRO A 93 2.76 -7.17 -9.44
C PRO A 93 3.87 -6.59 -10.31
N GLY A 94 4.80 -5.83 -9.72
CA GLY A 94 5.94 -5.27 -10.44
C GLY A 94 6.81 -6.36 -11.09
N LEU A 95 7.09 -7.43 -10.34
CA LEU A 95 7.84 -8.57 -10.86
C LEU A 95 7.09 -9.26 -12.01
N LEU A 96 5.80 -9.56 -11.82
CA LEU A 96 4.99 -10.21 -12.86
C LEU A 96 4.88 -9.33 -14.10
N MET A 97 4.72 -8.02 -13.94
CA MET A 97 4.72 -7.08 -15.05
C MET A 97 6.04 -7.15 -15.84
N MET A 98 7.20 -7.17 -15.14
CA MET A 98 8.50 -7.29 -15.80
C MET A 98 8.69 -8.62 -16.52
N LEU A 99 8.06 -9.70 -16.04
CA LEU A 99 8.17 -11.03 -16.66
C LEU A 99 7.24 -11.19 -17.87
N VAL A 100 6.03 -10.64 -17.82
CA VAL A 100 4.96 -10.89 -18.81
C VAL A 100 4.92 -9.84 -19.91
N MET A 101 5.28 -8.58 -19.64
CA MET A 101 5.22 -7.54 -20.65
C MET A 101 6.27 -7.73 -21.73
N PRO A 102 5.88 -7.68 -23.01
CA PRO A 102 6.84 -7.60 -24.11
C PRO A 102 7.67 -6.32 -23.97
N LEU A 103 8.94 -6.40 -24.37
CA LEU A 103 9.78 -5.19 -24.44
C LEU A 103 9.12 -4.20 -25.39
N PRO A 104 8.99 -2.93 -25.03
CA PRO A 104 8.54 -1.92 -25.95
C PRO A 104 9.51 -1.92 -27.15
N THR A 105 8.96 -2.01 -28.34
CA THR A 105 9.78 -1.85 -29.56
C THR A 105 10.40 -0.44 -29.49
N PRO A 106 11.73 -0.32 -29.54
CA PRO A 106 12.36 0.99 -29.52
C PRO A 106 11.80 1.84 -30.66
N PRO A 107 11.48 3.11 -30.43
CA PRO A 107 11.08 4.01 -31.50
C PRO A 107 12.16 3.98 -32.57
N VAL A 108 11.76 3.84 -33.83
CA VAL A 108 12.67 3.89 -34.96
C VAL A 108 13.21 5.36 -35.03
N ILE A 109 14.28 5.61 -34.30
CA ILE A 109 14.99 6.87 -34.41
C ILE A 109 15.76 6.81 -35.71
N ALA A 110 15.44 7.65 -36.69
CA ALA A 110 16.22 7.80 -37.90
C ALA A 110 17.61 8.32 -37.49
N ILE A 111 18.58 7.39 -37.41
CA ILE A 111 19.96 7.72 -37.04
C ILE A 111 20.67 8.24 -38.27
N PRO A 112 21.37 9.38 -38.16
CA PRO A 112 22.21 9.87 -39.25
C PRO A 112 23.26 8.79 -39.60
N PRO A 113 23.52 8.58 -40.89
CA PRO A 113 24.52 7.58 -41.31
C PRO A 113 25.91 7.97 -40.77
N GLY A 114 26.45 7.10 -39.90
CA GLY A 114 27.80 7.23 -39.33
C GLY A 114 27.92 7.13 -37.81
N GLU A 115 26.83 7.21 -37.04
CA GLU A 115 26.88 7.03 -35.59
C GLU A 115 26.49 5.60 -35.19
N ALA A 116 27.43 4.84 -34.61
CA ALA A 116 27.17 3.56 -34.00
C ALA A 116 26.62 3.78 -32.56
N ILE A 117 25.30 3.80 -32.43
CA ILE A 117 24.70 3.77 -31.08
C ILE A 117 24.80 2.33 -30.54
N PRO A 118 25.27 2.15 -29.28
CA PRO A 118 25.21 0.82 -28.65
C PRO A 118 23.77 0.28 -28.74
N PRO A 119 23.58 -1.01 -29.03
CA PRO A 119 22.26 -1.57 -29.27
C PRO A 119 21.38 -1.30 -28.04
N LEU A 120 20.47 -0.35 -28.17
CA LEU A 120 19.50 0.09 -27.14
C LEU A 120 18.74 -1.11 -26.54
N GLU A 121 18.58 -2.17 -27.32
CA GLU A 121 17.96 -3.43 -26.91
C GLU A 121 18.69 -4.12 -25.75
N HIS A 122 20.03 -4.12 -25.77
CA HIS A 122 20.80 -4.73 -24.66
C HIS A 122 20.68 -3.90 -23.40
N LEU A 123 20.66 -2.58 -23.48
CA LEU A 123 20.46 -1.71 -22.35
C LEU A 123 19.05 -1.89 -21.75
N MET A 124 18.01 -1.91 -22.59
CA MET A 124 16.62 -2.14 -22.13
C MET A 124 16.45 -3.52 -21.49
N THR A 125 17.07 -4.54 -22.08
CA THR A 125 17.05 -5.91 -21.51
C THR A 125 17.78 -5.94 -20.17
N ALA A 126 18.94 -5.31 -20.03
CA ALA A 126 19.69 -5.23 -18.79
C ALA A 126 18.90 -4.50 -17.69
N VAL A 127 18.26 -3.37 -18.04
CA VAL A 127 17.38 -2.63 -17.10
C VAL A 127 16.21 -3.49 -16.67
N ARG A 128 15.55 -4.19 -17.59
CA ARG A 128 14.44 -5.09 -17.27
C ARG A 128 14.85 -6.21 -16.31
N ILE A 129 15.97 -6.89 -16.59
CA ILE A 129 16.50 -7.94 -15.72
C ILE A 129 16.84 -7.35 -14.34
N GLY A 130 17.51 -6.20 -14.30
CA GLY A 130 17.83 -5.52 -13.04
C GLY A 130 16.58 -5.17 -12.23
N MET A 131 15.53 -4.66 -12.86
CA MET A 131 14.25 -4.36 -12.21
C MET A 131 13.53 -5.64 -11.74
N ALA A 132 13.56 -6.72 -12.54
CA ALA A 132 12.96 -7.99 -12.13
C ALA A 132 13.68 -8.57 -10.89
N ILE A 133 15.01 -8.53 -10.87
CA ILE A 133 15.81 -8.94 -9.70
C ILE A 133 15.47 -8.06 -8.49
N PHE A 134 15.38 -6.75 -8.67
CA PHE A 134 15.02 -5.82 -7.60
C PHE A 134 13.64 -6.13 -7.00
N TYR A 135 12.61 -6.31 -7.83
CA TYR A 135 11.28 -6.69 -7.34
C TYR A 135 11.27 -8.07 -6.68
N ALA A 136 12.02 -9.04 -7.20
CA ALA A 136 12.15 -10.36 -6.58
C ALA A 136 12.77 -10.26 -5.18
N LEU A 137 13.82 -9.47 -5.01
CA LEU A 137 14.45 -9.23 -3.71
C LEU A 137 13.50 -8.53 -2.72
N LEU A 138 12.74 -7.55 -3.18
CA LEU A 138 11.71 -6.89 -2.34
C LEU A 138 10.60 -7.87 -1.93
N ALA A 139 10.15 -8.74 -2.83
CA ALA A 139 9.15 -9.76 -2.52
C ALA A 139 9.67 -10.78 -1.50
N LEU A 140 10.91 -11.24 -1.66
CA LEU A 140 11.56 -12.14 -0.71
C LEU A 140 11.72 -11.48 0.67
N LEU A 141 12.14 -10.23 0.72
CA LEU A 141 12.28 -9.47 1.96
C LEU A 141 10.93 -9.29 2.66
N GLY A 142 9.89 -8.88 1.91
CA GLY A 142 8.54 -8.74 2.43
C GLY A 142 7.98 -10.06 2.96
N GLY A 143 8.14 -11.15 2.20
CA GLY A 143 7.72 -12.49 2.61
C GLY A 143 8.43 -12.97 3.88
N TRP A 144 9.76 -12.77 3.94
CA TRP A 144 10.57 -13.12 5.11
C TRP A 144 10.13 -12.33 6.35
N TRP A 145 9.94 -11.02 6.26
CA TRP A 145 9.47 -10.20 7.38
C TRP A 145 8.07 -10.60 7.81
N LEU A 146 7.17 -10.84 6.87
CA LEU A 146 5.81 -11.29 7.18
C LEU A 146 5.83 -12.60 7.97
N TYR A 147 6.63 -13.58 7.52
CA TYR A 147 6.81 -14.82 8.24
C TYR A 147 7.44 -14.60 9.62
N PHE A 148 8.59 -13.91 9.69
CA PHE A 148 9.38 -13.72 10.89
C PHE A 148 8.57 -13.02 12.01
N PHE A 149 7.92 -11.88 11.72
CA PHE A 149 7.16 -11.12 12.72
C PHE A 149 5.84 -11.78 13.13
N ASN A 150 5.39 -12.83 12.42
CA ASN A 150 4.24 -13.65 12.80
C ASN A 150 4.60 -14.88 13.63
N THR A 151 5.88 -15.26 13.77
CA THR A 151 6.29 -16.39 14.60
C THR A 151 5.94 -16.19 16.07
N ARG A 152 5.58 -17.28 16.77
CA ARG A 152 5.21 -17.24 18.19
C ARG A 152 6.28 -16.62 19.08
N PRO A 153 7.58 -17.03 19.00
CA PRO A 153 8.62 -16.50 19.89
C PRO A 153 8.81 -14.99 19.74
N ILE A 154 8.73 -14.45 18.52
CA ILE A 154 8.81 -13.01 18.29
C ILE A 154 7.58 -12.29 18.85
N ARG A 155 6.39 -12.86 18.67
CA ARG A 155 5.16 -12.29 19.20
C ARG A 155 5.18 -12.18 20.74
N GLU A 156 5.69 -13.19 21.41
CA GLU A 156 5.83 -13.23 22.87
C GLU A 156 6.87 -12.23 23.36
N LEU A 157 7.99 -12.08 22.64
CA LEU A 157 9.03 -11.11 22.95
C LEU A 157 8.49 -9.66 22.99
N PHE A 158 7.66 -9.27 22.01
CA PHE A 158 7.07 -7.94 21.97
C PHE A 158 5.94 -7.74 22.99
N ARG A 159 5.29 -8.81 23.44
CA ARG A 159 4.29 -8.78 24.53
C ARG A 159 4.94 -8.77 25.91
N GLY A 160 6.01 -9.52 26.10
CA GLY A 160 6.71 -9.64 27.39
C GLY A 160 7.42 -8.36 27.82
N ALA A 161 7.82 -7.50 26.86
CA ALA A 161 8.45 -6.21 27.17
C ALA A 161 7.52 -5.22 27.89
N VAL A 162 6.21 -5.42 27.78
CA VAL A 162 5.20 -4.56 28.45
C VAL A 162 4.92 -5.01 29.89
N THR A 163 5.28 -6.26 30.24
CA THR A 163 4.89 -6.86 31.52
C THR A 163 5.99 -6.83 32.61
N THR A 164 7.17 -6.29 32.33
CA THR A 164 8.19 -6.06 33.37
C THR A 164 8.11 -4.62 33.87
N PRO A 165 7.48 -4.36 35.02
CA PRO A 165 7.62 -3.06 35.68
C PRO A 165 9.07 -2.93 36.10
N SER A 166 9.82 -2.05 35.45
CA SER A 166 11.20 -1.71 35.82
C SER A 166 11.19 -0.72 36.99
N SER A 167 10.51 -1.06 38.08
CA SER A 167 10.72 -0.36 39.34
C SER A 167 10.39 -1.24 40.52
N THR A 168 11.43 -1.74 41.14
CA THR A 168 11.42 -2.41 42.45
C THR A 168 11.02 -1.43 43.58
N TRP A 169 10.62 -0.20 43.27
CA TRP A 169 10.34 0.87 44.22
C TRP A 169 9.01 1.59 44.04
N ALA A 170 8.11 1.17 43.15
CA ALA A 170 6.76 1.70 43.16
C ALA A 170 5.90 0.86 44.11
N PRO A 171 5.26 1.46 45.13
CA PRO A 171 4.29 0.75 45.94
C PRO A 171 3.21 0.18 45.00
N ALA A 172 2.75 -1.04 45.30
CA ALA A 172 1.82 -1.86 44.50
C ALA A 172 0.40 -1.24 44.31
N VAL A 173 0.31 0.06 44.33
CA VAL A 173 -0.92 0.84 44.34
C VAL A 173 -1.20 1.35 42.93
N LEU A 174 -1.26 0.79 41.92
CA LEU A 174 -1.82 1.22 40.63
C LEU A 174 -1.14 0.51 39.42
N ALA A 175 -0.92 -0.82 39.52
CA ALA A 175 -0.91 -1.58 38.29
C ALA A 175 -2.28 -1.33 37.64
N PRO A 176 -2.37 -0.84 36.40
CA PRO A 176 -3.66 -0.79 35.72
C PRO A 176 -4.15 -2.22 35.69
N THR A 177 -5.16 -2.51 36.52
CA THR A 177 -5.87 -3.79 36.53
C THR A 177 -6.32 -3.99 35.10
N GLU A 178 -5.65 -4.89 34.34
CA GLU A 178 -6.19 -5.34 33.06
C GLU A 178 -7.61 -5.76 33.38
N VAL A 179 -8.58 -4.98 32.94
CA VAL A 179 -10.00 -5.30 33.13
C VAL A 179 -10.17 -6.67 32.48
N PRO A 180 -10.41 -7.74 33.28
CA PRO A 180 -10.55 -9.07 32.74
C PRO A 180 -11.76 -9.04 31.82
N GLY A 181 -11.53 -9.17 30.49
CA GLY A 181 -12.61 -9.27 29.53
C GLY A 181 -12.61 -8.27 28.39
N SER A 182 -11.67 -7.33 28.28
CA SER A 182 -11.61 -6.54 27.05
C SER A 182 -11.24 -7.44 25.86
N PRO A 183 -12.12 -7.55 24.84
CA PRO A 183 -11.85 -8.42 23.70
C PRO A 183 -10.55 -7.97 23.01
N LYS A 184 -9.52 -8.84 23.04
CA LYS A 184 -8.24 -8.55 22.37
C LYS A 184 -8.52 -8.44 20.87
N ARG A 185 -8.32 -7.25 20.32
CA ARG A 185 -8.52 -6.99 18.89
C ARG A 185 -7.64 -7.94 18.05
N PRO A 186 -8.22 -8.70 17.09
CA PRO A 186 -7.43 -9.50 16.16
C PRO A 186 -6.49 -8.62 15.34
N VAL A 187 -5.23 -9.05 15.22
CA VAL A 187 -4.21 -8.30 14.46
C VAL A 187 -4.62 -8.11 13.00
N SER A 188 -5.26 -9.11 12.40
CA SER A 188 -5.78 -9.04 11.03
C SER A 188 -6.77 -7.90 10.83
N ILE A 189 -7.71 -7.70 11.77
CA ILE A 189 -8.68 -6.60 11.71
C ILE A 189 -7.97 -5.25 11.84
N THR A 190 -6.97 -5.16 12.72
CA THR A 190 -6.16 -3.95 12.86
C THR A 190 -5.41 -3.62 11.57
N ILE A 191 -4.81 -4.61 10.91
CA ILE A 191 -4.11 -4.44 9.63
C ILE A 191 -5.09 -3.95 8.55
N ILE A 192 -6.25 -4.58 8.41
CA ILE A 192 -7.27 -4.18 7.42
C ILE A 192 -7.72 -2.74 7.66
N ALA A 193 -7.93 -2.35 8.92
CA ALA A 193 -8.32 -0.99 9.24
C ALA A 193 -7.23 0.05 8.87
N TYR A 194 -5.97 -0.26 9.13
CA TYR A 194 -4.86 0.62 8.71
C TYR A 194 -4.67 0.64 7.21
N LEU A 195 -4.87 -0.47 6.50
CA LEU A 195 -4.86 -0.50 5.04
C LEU A 195 -5.99 0.33 4.45
N ALA A 196 -7.19 0.28 5.04
CA ALA A 196 -8.29 1.13 4.63
C ALA A 196 -7.99 2.62 4.88
N LEU A 197 -7.35 2.95 6.01
CA LEU A 197 -6.92 4.31 6.29
C LEU A 197 -5.87 4.80 5.28
N ALA A 198 -4.87 3.96 5.00
CA ALA A 198 -3.86 4.26 3.98
C ALA A 198 -4.47 4.41 2.59
N GLY A 199 -5.42 3.54 2.21
CA GLY A 199 -6.20 3.66 0.98
C GLY A 199 -6.96 4.98 0.90
N ALA A 200 -7.65 5.37 1.99
CA ALA A 200 -8.35 6.65 2.05
C ALA A 200 -7.40 7.85 1.83
N CYS A 201 -6.19 7.79 2.37
CA CYS A 201 -5.18 8.82 2.16
C CYS A 201 -4.64 8.86 0.72
N MET A 202 -4.73 7.74 -0.02
CA MET A 202 -4.30 7.68 -1.42
C MET A 202 -5.33 8.28 -2.39
N PHE A 203 -6.61 8.27 -2.05
CA PHE A 203 -7.66 8.76 -2.95
C PHE A 203 -7.51 10.23 -3.40
N PRO A 204 -7.13 11.20 -2.55
CA PRO A 204 -6.89 12.57 -3.00
C PRO A 204 -5.85 12.66 -4.12
N PHE A 205 -4.85 11.78 -4.13
CA PHE A 205 -3.84 11.75 -5.20
C PHE A 205 -4.45 11.39 -6.56
N PHE A 206 -5.41 10.46 -6.61
CA PHE A 206 -6.11 10.15 -7.87
C PHE A 206 -6.85 11.36 -8.43
N SER A 207 -7.41 12.21 -7.56
CA SER A 207 -8.08 13.45 -7.96
C SER A 207 -7.09 14.50 -8.46
N ILE A 208 -5.97 14.70 -7.75
CA ILE A 208 -4.91 15.64 -8.13
C ILE A 208 -4.26 15.22 -9.46
N LEU A 209 -4.03 13.92 -9.65
CA LEU A 209 -3.44 13.34 -10.85
C LEU A 209 -4.43 13.24 -12.03
N HIS A 210 -5.66 13.72 -11.87
CA HIS A 210 -6.72 13.60 -12.87
C HIS A 210 -6.90 12.16 -13.40
N MET A 211 -6.52 11.16 -12.58
CA MET A 211 -6.62 9.77 -12.99
C MET A 211 -8.07 9.37 -13.23
N PRO A 212 -8.36 8.66 -14.32
CA PRO A 212 -9.70 8.17 -14.57
C PRO A 212 -10.09 7.19 -13.47
N LEU A 213 -11.23 7.45 -12.83
CA LEU A 213 -11.79 6.58 -11.81
C LEU A 213 -12.86 5.68 -12.43
N THR A 214 -12.75 4.39 -12.17
CA THR A 214 -13.74 3.42 -12.64
C THR A 214 -14.83 3.22 -11.61
N PHE A 215 -16.08 3.38 -12.03
CA PHE A 215 -17.24 3.12 -11.22
C PHE A 215 -18.32 2.41 -12.06
N LEU A 216 -18.64 1.17 -11.71
CA LEU A 216 -19.59 0.29 -12.41
C LEU A 216 -19.31 0.17 -13.92
N GLY A 217 -18.04 0.06 -14.30
CA GLY A 217 -17.61 -0.09 -15.68
C GLY A 217 -17.58 1.19 -16.52
N PHE A 218 -17.90 2.33 -15.91
CA PHE A 218 -17.75 3.65 -16.53
C PHE A 218 -16.52 4.35 -15.97
N TYR A 219 -15.85 5.12 -16.83
CA TYR A 219 -14.70 5.92 -16.45
C TYR A 219 -15.11 7.37 -16.27
N PHE A 220 -14.79 7.93 -15.11
CA PHE A 220 -15.08 9.32 -14.76
C PHE A 220 -13.77 10.08 -14.64
N THR A 221 -13.76 11.31 -15.15
CA THR A 221 -12.63 12.25 -15.07
C THR A 221 -13.08 13.59 -14.49
N GLY A 222 -12.13 14.41 -14.05
CA GLY A 222 -12.41 15.75 -13.55
C GLY A 222 -13.29 15.78 -12.30
N GLY A 223 -14.22 16.75 -12.21
CA GLY A 223 -15.05 16.98 -11.02
C GLY A 223 -15.96 15.80 -10.64
N LYS A 224 -16.45 15.04 -11.62
CA LYS A 224 -17.27 13.83 -11.37
C LYS A 224 -16.42 12.73 -10.69
N ALA A 225 -15.19 12.54 -11.14
CA ALA A 225 -14.26 11.62 -10.49
C ALA A 225 -13.95 12.04 -9.05
N SER A 226 -13.73 13.33 -8.81
CA SER A 226 -13.47 13.87 -7.48
C SER A 226 -14.61 13.61 -6.50
N LEU A 227 -15.86 13.71 -6.95
CA LEU A 227 -17.04 13.39 -6.13
C LEU A 227 -17.08 11.91 -5.72
N ILE A 228 -16.79 11.01 -6.65
CA ILE A 228 -16.71 9.56 -6.38
C ILE A 228 -15.53 9.27 -5.44
N VAL A 229 -14.38 9.93 -5.64
CA VAL A 229 -13.22 9.84 -4.76
C VAL A 229 -13.58 10.20 -3.30
N VAL A 230 -14.29 11.32 -3.10
CA VAL A 230 -14.74 11.73 -1.76
C VAL A 230 -15.66 10.67 -1.14
N GLY A 231 -16.56 10.10 -1.95
CA GLY A 231 -17.43 9.00 -1.50
C GLY A 231 -16.62 7.77 -1.04
N TYR A 232 -15.70 7.29 -1.86
CA TYR A 232 -14.82 6.16 -1.50
C TYR A 232 -13.98 6.44 -0.27
N MET A 233 -13.35 7.61 -0.20
CA MET A 233 -12.56 8.04 0.95
C MET A 233 -13.39 8.04 2.22
N SER A 234 -14.60 8.61 2.18
CA SER A 234 -15.50 8.67 3.34
C SER A 234 -15.88 7.27 3.83
N VAL A 235 -16.24 6.37 2.91
CA VAL A 235 -16.59 4.98 3.25
C VAL A 235 -15.38 4.25 3.86
N GLN A 236 -14.18 4.43 3.31
CA GLN A 236 -12.97 3.78 3.86
C GLN A 236 -12.60 4.34 5.24
N LEU A 237 -12.72 5.64 5.48
CA LEU A 237 -12.47 6.24 6.80
C LEU A 237 -13.46 5.73 7.84
N LEU A 238 -14.76 5.70 7.50
CA LEU A 238 -15.80 5.15 8.37
C LEU A 238 -15.55 3.67 8.65
N MET A 239 -15.23 2.89 7.62
CA MET A 239 -14.89 1.47 7.74
C MET A 239 -13.69 1.27 8.67
N ALA A 240 -12.60 2.00 8.45
CA ALA A 240 -11.40 1.92 9.31
C ALA A 240 -11.72 2.26 10.77
N TYR A 241 -12.48 3.32 10.99
CA TYR A 241 -12.92 3.72 12.34
C TYR A 241 -13.77 2.64 13.02
N GLY A 242 -14.78 2.11 12.32
CA GLY A 242 -15.64 1.05 12.85
C GLY A 242 -14.89 -0.26 13.15
N LEU A 243 -13.95 -0.66 12.27
CA LEU A 243 -13.08 -1.82 12.47
C LEU A 243 -12.11 -1.62 13.65
N LEU A 244 -11.54 -0.42 13.80
CA LEU A 244 -10.67 -0.09 14.94
C LEU A 244 -11.42 -0.09 16.27
N ARG A 245 -12.70 0.22 16.28
CA ARG A 245 -13.55 0.17 17.46
C ARG A 245 -14.24 -1.18 17.69
N LEU A 246 -14.06 -2.15 16.78
CA LEU A 246 -14.75 -3.42 16.77
C LEU A 246 -16.29 -3.29 16.79
N GLU A 247 -16.78 -2.23 16.16
CA GLU A 247 -18.22 -1.98 16.05
C GLU A 247 -18.86 -2.92 15.03
N LYS A 248 -20.06 -3.44 15.36
CA LYS A 248 -20.81 -4.34 14.45
C LYS A 248 -21.07 -3.69 13.08
N TRP A 249 -21.45 -2.40 13.09
CA TRP A 249 -21.69 -1.67 11.85
C TRP A 249 -20.42 -1.52 10.99
N GLY A 250 -19.25 -1.33 11.62
CA GLY A 250 -17.98 -1.25 10.90
C GLY A 250 -17.64 -2.54 10.16
N ARG A 251 -17.91 -3.71 10.79
CA ARG A 251 -17.81 -5.01 10.14
C ARG A 251 -18.78 -5.14 8.97
N SER A 252 -20.05 -4.80 9.17
CA SER A 252 -21.05 -4.85 8.08
C SER A 252 -20.67 -3.94 6.92
N LEU A 253 -20.23 -2.72 7.21
CA LEU A 253 -19.75 -1.78 6.19
C LEU A 253 -18.57 -2.34 5.41
N ALA A 254 -17.61 -2.99 6.09
CA ALA A 254 -16.47 -3.63 5.44
C ALA A 254 -16.90 -4.77 4.50
N ILE A 255 -17.84 -5.61 4.93
CA ILE A 255 -18.39 -6.69 4.09
C ILE A 255 -19.06 -6.10 2.83
N TYR A 256 -19.92 -5.09 2.98
CA TYR A 256 -20.56 -4.45 1.84
C TYR A 256 -19.56 -3.77 0.91
N TYR A 257 -18.58 -3.05 1.47
CA TYR A 257 -17.55 -2.38 0.70
C TYR A 257 -16.71 -3.36 -0.14
N PHE A 258 -16.24 -4.45 0.45
CA PHE A 258 -15.43 -5.44 -0.26
C PHE A 258 -16.24 -6.20 -1.31
N ASN A 259 -17.50 -6.57 -1.02
CA ASN A 259 -18.37 -7.17 -2.03
C ASN A 259 -18.64 -6.20 -3.19
N PHE A 260 -18.91 -4.93 -2.88
CA PHE A 260 -19.05 -3.90 -3.91
C PHE A 260 -17.76 -3.73 -4.73
N ALA A 261 -16.60 -3.73 -4.10
CA ALA A 261 -15.31 -3.61 -4.78
C ALA A 261 -15.05 -4.79 -5.74
N ILE A 262 -15.37 -6.03 -5.33
CA ILE A 262 -15.32 -7.21 -6.20
C ILE A 262 -16.25 -7.04 -7.39
N PHE A 263 -17.51 -6.70 -7.14
CA PHE A 263 -18.51 -6.49 -8.17
C PHE A 263 -18.10 -5.39 -9.15
N ASN A 264 -17.66 -4.23 -8.63
CA ASN A 264 -17.18 -3.13 -9.44
C ASN A 264 -15.98 -3.51 -10.30
N SER A 265 -15.03 -4.27 -9.76
CA SER A 265 -13.86 -4.74 -10.50
C SER A 265 -14.24 -5.66 -11.64
N ILE A 266 -15.14 -6.62 -11.40
CA ILE A 266 -15.62 -7.57 -12.42
C ILE A 266 -16.38 -6.83 -13.52
N ILE A 267 -17.35 -6.00 -13.17
CA ILE A 267 -18.15 -5.22 -14.13
C ILE A 267 -17.25 -4.34 -15.00
N SER A 268 -16.23 -3.73 -14.41
CA SER A 268 -15.31 -2.84 -15.13
C SER A 268 -14.54 -3.53 -16.26
N VAL A 269 -14.44 -4.85 -16.22
CA VAL A 269 -13.74 -5.63 -17.26
C VAL A 269 -14.72 -6.35 -18.20
N VAL A 270 -15.81 -6.87 -17.65
CA VAL A 270 -16.76 -7.72 -18.40
C VAL A 270 -17.74 -6.87 -19.24
N LEU A 271 -17.97 -5.62 -18.88
CA LEU A 271 -18.93 -4.78 -19.58
C LEU A 271 -18.52 -4.55 -21.05
N PRO A 272 -19.43 -4.78 -22.04
CA PRO A 272 -19.10 -4.56 -23.44
C PRO A 272 -18.51 -3.17 -23.71
N GLY A 273 -17.43 -3.11 -24.48
CA GLY A 273 -16.72 -1.86 -24.79
C GLY A 273 -15.83 -1.31 -23.65
N ALA A 274 -15.60 -2.07 -22.57
CA ALA A 274 -14.73 -1.64 -21.47
C ALA A 274 -13.29 -1.27 -21.93
N PRO A 275 -12.62 -2.04 -22.82
CA PRO A 275 -11.30 -1.67 -23.31
C PRO A 275 -11.29 -0.32 -24.03
N ALA A 276 -12.26 -0.09 -24.92
CA ALA A 276 -12.35 1.17 -25.67
C ALA A 276 -12.58 2.37 -24.75
N ARG A 277 -13.47 2.25 -23.76
CA ARG A 277 -13.70 3.30 -22.77
C ARG A 277 -12.46 3.57 -21.90
N TYR A 278 -11.70 2.52 -21.58
CA TYR A 278 -10.44 2.67 -20.85
C TYR A 278 -9.41 3.45 -21.68
N GLU A 279 -9.22 3.08 -22.94
CA GLU A 279 -8.32 3.77 -23.86
C GLU A 279 -8.72 5.23 -24.06
N GLU A 280 -10.00 5.52 -24.23
CA GLU A 280 -10.52 6.88 -24.34
C GLU A 280 -10.21 7.70 -23.08
N ALA A 281 -10.49 7.13 -21.90
CA ALA A 281 -10.24 7.81 -20.62
C ALA A 281 -8.73 8.03 -20.37
N MET A 282 -7.89 7.08 -20.75
CA MET A 282 -6.43 7.20 -20.64
C MET A 282 -5.88 8.23 -21.63
N THR A 283 -6.37 8.26 -22.86
CA THR A 283 -5.98 9.25 -23.86
C THR A 283 -6.39 10.66 -23.42
N ALA A 284 -7.61 10.81 -22.90
CA ALA A 284 -8.09 12.08 -22.35
C ALA A 284 -7.23 12.55 -21.16
N MET A 285 -6.84 11.63 -20.27
CA MET A 285 -5.94 11.93 -19.17
C MET A 285 -4.56 12.36 -19.69
N GLN A 286 -3.95 11.60 -20.60
CA GLN A 286 -2.65 11.94 -21.19
C GLN A 286 -2.67 13.30 -21.90
N GLY A 287 -3.75 13.58 -22.65
CA GLY A 287 -3.95 14.89 -23.29
C GLY A 287 -4.06 16.03 -22.27
N SER A 288 -4.75 15.83 -21.16
CA SER A 288 -4.85 16.83 -20.08
C SER A 288 -3.51 17.09 -19.39
N LEU A 289 -2.58 16.12 -19.45
CA LEU A 289 -1.25 16.17 -18.86
C LEU A 289 -0.19 16.68 -19.83
N GLY A 290 -0.55 16.94 -21.09
CA GLY A 290 0.40 17.28 -22.15
C GLY A 290 1.35 16.13 -22.50
N LEU A 291 0.98 14.89 -22.17
CA LEU A 291 1.76 13.70 -22.49
C LEU A 291 1.39 13.17 -23.89
N PRO A 292 2.36 12.68 -24.67
CA PRO A 292 2.05 12.02 -25.92
C PRO A 292 1.19 10.76 -25.66
N PRO A 293 0.25 10.44 -26.55
CA PRO A 293 -0.56 9.24 -26.43
C PRO A 293 0.35 8.01 -26.46
N THR A 294 0.58 7.42 -25.32
CA THR A 294 1.33 6.18 -25.23
C THR A 294 0.36 5.02 -25.39
N GLN A 295 0.62 4.14 -26.35
CA GLN A 295 -0.15 2.90 -26.56
C GLN A 295 0.22 1.83 -25.51
N LEU A 296 0.25 2.21 -24.23
CA LEU A 296 0.37 1.26 -23.14
C LEU A 296 -0.98 0.52 -22.98
N GLN A 297 -1.19 -0.46 -23.82
CA GLN A 297 -2.33 -1.37 -23.73
C GLN A 297 -2.10 -2.33 -22.55
N PHE A 298 -2.48 -1.88 -21.37
CA PHE A 298 -2.60 -2.79 -20.24
C PHE A 298 -3.87 -3.64 -20.43
N PRO A 299 -3.73 -4.97 -20.54
CA PRO A 299 -4.91 -5.82 -20.56
C PRO A 299 -5.70 -5.64 -19.27
N LEU A 300 -6.94 -5.18 -19.35
CA LEU A 300 -7.79 -4.90 -18.18
C LEU A 300 -7.95 -6.10 -17.24
N TRP A 301 -7.89 -7.34 -17.79
CA TRP A 301 -7.98 -8.55 -16.98
C TRP A 301 -6.83 -8.70 -15.98
N ILE A 302 -5.66 -8.11 -16.24
CA ILE A 302 -4.52 -8.11 -15.31
C ILE A 302 -4.93 -7.41 -14.00
N SER A 303 -5.69 -6.34 -14.07
CA SER A 303 -6.19 -5.65 -12.88
C SER A 303 -7.06 -6.56 -12.01
N LEU A 304 -7.84 -7.48 -12.61
CA LEU A 304 -8.64 -8.45 -11.87
C LEU A 304 -7.78 -9.48 -11.15
N VAL A 305 -6.75 -9.99 -11.82
CA VAL A 305 -5.83 -11.00 -11.24
C VAL A 305 -5.19 -10.47 -9.96
N PHE A 306 -4.93 -9.17 -9.88
CA PHE A 306 -4.34 -8.57 -8.68
C PHE A 306 -5.37 -8.08 -7.67
N SER A 307 -6.45 -7.44 -8.12
CA SER A 307 -7.42 -6.84 -7.20
C SER A 307 -8.29 -7.88 -6.50
N LEU A 308 -8.78 -8.91 -7.22
CA LEU A 308 -9.73 -9.87 -6.65
C LEU A 308 -9.16 -10.70 -5.50
N PRO A 309 -7.96 -11.34 -5.61
CA PRO A 309 -7.39 -12.08 -4.49
C PRO A 309 -7.14 -11.18 -3.28
N TRP A 310 -6.68 -9.96 -3.52
CA TRP A 310 -6.40 -8.99 -2.46
C TRP A 310 -7.67 -8.59 -1.70
N ILE A 311 -8.75 -8.28 -2.40
CA ILE A 311 -10.04 -7.93 -1.80
C ILE A 311 -10.66 -9.16 -1.11
N ALA A 312 -10.58 -10.35 -1.74
CA ALA A 312 -11.12 -11.58 -1.19
C ALA A 312 -10.44 -11.98 0.13
N ILE A 313 -9.12 -11.84 0.23
CA ILE A 313 -8.37 -12.08 1.49
C ILE A 313 -8.87 -11.16 2.61
N GLN A 314 -9.04 -9.87 2.33
CA GLN A 314 -9.53 -8.93 3.33
C GLN A 314 -10.97 -9.26 3.77
N LEU A 315 -11.84 -9.56 2.81
CA LEU A 315 -13.20 -9.98 3.07
C LEU A 315 -13.25 -11.24 3.93
N TRP A 316 -12.44 -12.24 3.59
CA TRP A 316 -12.36 -13.49 4.35
C TRP A 316 -11.97 -13.25 5.81
N PHE A 317 -10.96 -12.41 6.08
CA PHE A 317 -10.58 -12.07 7.46
C PHE A 317 -11.68 -11.34 8.22
N VAL A 318 -12.42 -10.42 7.59
CA VAL A 318 -13.53 -9.70 8.23
C VAL A 318 -14.70 -10.63 8.53
N VAL A 319 -14.96 -11.61 7.66
CA VAL A 319 -16.04 -12.60 7.86
C VAL A 319 -15.69 -13.58 8.97
N THR A 320 -14.48 -14.15 8.95
CA THR A 320 -14.05 -15.19 9.92
C THR A 320 -13.89 -14.68 11.35
N HIS A 321 -13.54 -13.41 11.55
CA HIS A 321 -13.37 -12.83 12.88
C HIS A 321 -14.66 -12.23 13.47
N ARG A 322 -15.82 -12.81 13.13
CA ARG A 322 -17.14 -12.35 13.60
C ARG A 322 -17.22 -12.19 15.11
N GLN A 323 -16.70 -13.15 15.87
CA GLN A 323 -16.75 -13.17 17.33
C GLN A 323 -16.07 -11.96 17.99
N ALA A 324 -15.07 -11.36 17.34
CA ALA A 324 -14.40 -10.17 17.86
C ALA A 324 -15.32 -8.93 17.93
N PHE A 325 -16.41 -8.92 17.14
CA PHE A 325 -17.39 -7.84 17.08
C PHE A 325 -18.64 -8.09 17.90
N GLU A 326 -18.80 -9.30 18.45
CA GLU A 326 -20.02 -9.71 19.20
C GLU A 326 -19.83 -9.53 20.69
N GLY A 327 -18.99 -8.81 21.25
CA GLY A 327 -18.81 -8.52 22.68
C GLY A 327 -19.06 -9.69 23.66
N PRO A 328 -18.58 -9.64 24.89
CA PRO A 328 -18.67 -10.75 25.82
C PRO A 328 -20.12 -11.10 26.30
N HIS A 329 -21.08 -10.22 26.00
CA HIS A 329 -22.48 -10.45 26.48
C HIS A 329 -23.34 -11.30 25.54
N SER A 330 -22.94 -11.57 24.31
CA SER A 330 -23.74 -12.36 23.37
C SER A 330 -23.64 -13.88 23.62
N SER A 331 -22.64 -14.33 24.38
CA SER A 331 -22.45 -15.76 24.70
C SER A 331 -23.29 -16.26 25.84
N LEU A 332 -24.00 -15.38 26.57
CA LEU A 332 -24.83 -15.71 27.73
C LEU A 332 -26.34 -15.84 27.43
N ALA A 333 -26.76 -15.62 26.20
CA ALA A 333 -28.13 -15.90 25.81
C ALA A 333 -28.31 -17.42 25.64
N PRO A 334 -29.12 -18.09 26.45
CA PRO A 334 -29.42 -19.50 26.28
C PRO A 334 -30.09 -19.72 24.93
N ARG A 335 -29.60 -20.68 24.17
CA ARG A 335 -30.23 -21.17 22.95
C ARG A 335 -31.50 -21.94 23.25
#